data_76d525967c8fb876004471d44bb94715
#
_entry.id   76d525967c8fb876004471d44bb94715
#
_cell.length_a   1.000
_cell.length_b   1.000
_cell.length_c   1.000
_cell.angle_alpha   90.00
_cell.angle_beta   90.00
_cell.angle_gamma   90.00
#
_symmetry.space_group_name_H-M   'P 1'
#
loop_
_entity.id
_entity.type
_entity.pdbx_description
1 polymer ?
#
loop_
_entity_poly.entity_id
_entity_poly.type
_entity_poly.pdbx_seq_one_letter_code
_entity_poly.pdbx_strand_id
1 'polypeptide(L)'
;MKSVIVGTAGHIDHGKTALVKALTGIDADRLEEEKRRGITIDIGFAHLELPAHSGDLLRLGFVDVPGHERFVRNMLAGIGGIDLVLLVIAADESIKPQTREHFDICRLLSVRRGITVLTKSDLVDQDTLEVVRLEVEDFLRGSFLDPANSPIVAVSSLTGEGLEELKRALVEVTAEVPAKDSAAMVRLPIDRVFSMKGFGTVVTGTLVSGTIRKEEELQVFPSGRRVRVRGVQVHGQAAEQAIAGQRTALNLAGVTREELARGMMLAPPLTLHSTLRADVSLTLLRSAKPLKERARVHFHSYTMETIAEVVLYGKKQVTPGETAYAQLRLSNPALLLPGDRFILRQFSPVVTIGGGVVLDAAPVPRTKKESVESFLKILDGGDSTAVLKARVARRIHHGLSVTQAVGETGWWKQKIEKHLSEPLSKGTILRVGDLFIDSGIVDGLKRSLAGAVADFHKKNPLVPGIGKEALREEFDLSPEVFGAVLEALVREKKLEAVGEMVRLPGRGVVMKDEEAESKKTIEAAFASAGLKVPALKDVLLGLKVDKARAQKIVTLLLRDKVLVKISEELVFHRDVLQELRRQVATYKTKSSKIDVAQFKALTGVTRKYAIPLLEYLDRERVTRRVGDERVIL
;
A
#
# COMPACT_ATOMS: atom_id res chain seq x y z
N MET A 1 18.27 -30.15 -1.26
CA MET A 1 19.20 -29.43 -0.35
C MET A 1 18.42 -28.37 0.40
N LYS A 2 18.44 -28.38 1.73
CA LYS A 2 17.74 -27.43 2.63
C LYS A 2 18.75 -26.48 3.26
N SER A 3 18.49 -25.17 3.24
CA SER A 3 19.32 -24.15 3.90
C SER A 3 18.59 -23.62 5.14
N VAL A 4 19.28 -23.58 6.29
CA VAL A 4 18.75 -23.12 7.58
C VAL A 4 19.76 -22.16 8.20
N ILE A 5 19.29 -21.05 8.73
CA ILE A 5 20.11 -20.06 9.44
C ILE A 5 20.03 -20.32 10.96
N VAL A 6 21.18 -20.59 11.55
CA VAL A 6 21.36 -20.84 12.96
C VAL A 6 21.98 -19.60 13.61
N GLY A 7 21.30 -18.97 14.56
CA GLY A 7 21.85 -17.86 15.33
C GLY A 7 22.37 -18.32 16.68
N THR A 8 23.50 -17.81 17.13
CA THR A 8 23.94 -17.96 18.52
C THR A 8 23.26 -16.93 19.42
N ALA A 9 22.99 -17.24 20.67
CA ALA A 9 22.49 -16.33 21.69
C ALA A 9 23.09 -16.70 23.04
N GLY A 10 23.32 -15.74 23.92
CA GLY A 10 23.92 -16.01 25.23
C GLY A 10 24.87 -14.91 25.69
N HIS A 11 25.36 -15.02 26.92
CA HIS A 11 26.21 -14.01 27.55
C HIS A 11 27.59 -13.89 26.84
N ILE A 12 28.30 -12.78 27.10
CA ILE A 12 29.73 -12.66 26.77
C ILE A 12 30.50 -13.77 27.47
N ASP A 13 31.57 -14.24 26.87
CA ASP A 13 32.46 -15.29 27.41
C ASP A 13 31.83 -16.68 27.68
N HIS A 14 30.54 -16.87 27.29
CA HIS A 14 29.90 -18.20 27.32
C HIS A 14 30.34 -19.11 26.15
N GLY A 15 31.34 -18.74 25.37
CA GLY A 15 31.96 -19.59 24.37
C GLY A 15 31.21 -19.72 23.06
N LYS A 16 30.34 -18.77 22.66
CA LYS A 16 29.58 -18.79 21.39
C LYS A 16 30.47 -18.96 20.17
N THR A 17 31.46 -18.08 20.01
CA THR A 17 32.40 -18.10 18.88
C THR A 17 33.29 -19.35 18.88
N ALA A 18 33.74 -19.79 20.09
CA ALA A 18 34.49 -21.02 20.25
C ALA A 18 33.66 -22.26 19.81
N LEU A 19 32.38 -22.28 20.19
CA LEU A 19 31.44 -23.33 19.79
C LEU A 19 31.25 -23.37 18.27
N VAL A 20 30.99 -22.21 17.64
CA VAL A 20 30.85 -22.12 16.17
C VAL A 20 32.12 -22.59 15.47
N LYS A 21 33.29 -22.19 15.97
CA LYS A 21 34.58 -22.64 15.43
C LYS A 21 34.80 -24.14 15.58
N ALA A 22 34.46 -24.71 16.76
CA ALA A 22 34.58 -26.14 17.00
C ALA A 22 33.65 -26.98 16.10
N LEU A 23 32.42 -26.48 15.83
CA LEU A 23 31.46 -27.15 14.96
C LEU A 23 31.83 -27.08 13.47
N THR A 24 32.33 -25.92 13.02
CA THR A 24 32.46 -25.60 11.58
C THR A 24 33.90 -25.61 11.07
N GLY A 25 34.88 -25.49 11.96
CA GLY A 25 36.27 -25.25 11.60
C GLY A 25 36.56 -23.82 11.15
N ILE A 26 35.54 -22.93 11.09
CA ILE A 26 35.64 -21.55 10.60
C ILE A 26 35.68 -20.60 11.80
N ASP A 27 36.68 -19.72 11.84
CA ASP A 27 36.75 -18.65 12.83
C ASP A 27 35.81 -17.50 12.42
N ALA A 28 34.76 -17.30 13.19
CA ALA A 28 33.76 -16.27 12.91
C ALA A 28 34.27 -14.84 13.23
N ASP A 29 35.25 -14.69 14.14
CA ASP A 29 35.86 -13.41 14.49
C ASP A 29 36.87 -12.99 13.42
N ARG A 30 36.61 -11.82 12.80
CA ARG A 30 37.39 -11.33 11.65
C ARG A 30 38.20 -10.08 11.95
N LEU A 31 37.71 -9.26 12.90
CA LEU A 31 38.39 -8.02 13.28
C LEU A 31 39.63 -8.32 14.12
N GLU A 32 40.73 -7.66 13.84
CA GLU A 32 41.94 -7.79 14.67
C GLU A 32 41.67 -7.43 16.14
N GLU A 33 40.74 -6.48 16.35
CA GLU A 33 40.34 -6.05 17.68
C GLU A 33 39.53 -7.17 18.41
N GLU A 34 38.69 -7.93 17.72
CA GLU A 34 37.99 -9.09 18.28
C GLU A 34 39.01 -10.14 18.75
N LYS A 35 39.96 -10.48 17.91
CA LYS A 35 41.01 -11.46 18.20
C LYS A 35 41.91 -11.03 19.38
N ARG A 36 42.23 -9.72 19.43
CA ARG A 36 43.06 -9.16 20.53
C ARG A 36 42.32 -9.12 21.86
N ARG A 37 41.02 -8.82 21.84
CA ARG A 37 40.19 -8.68 23.04
C ARG A 37 39.51 -9.98 23.48
N GLY A 38 39.46 -10.98 22.62
CA GLY A 38 38.75 -12.23 22.82
C GLY A 38 37.22 -12.09 22.87
N ILE A 39 36.67 -10.98 22.34
CA ILE A 39 35.23 -10.69 22.32
C ILE A 39 34.73 -10.38 20.92
N THR A 40 33.61 -10.93 20.53
CA THR A 40 32.92 -10.63 19.27
C THR A 40 32.29 -9.25 19.33
N ILE A 41 32.63 -8.37 18.39
CA ILE A 41 32.14 -6.99 18.29
C ILE A 41 31.07 -6.85 17.21
N ASP A 42 31.30 -7.43 16.03
CA ASP A 42 30.36 -7.46 14.90
C ASP A 42 29.88 -8.88 14.65
N ILE A 43 28.89 -9.03 13.78
CA ILE A 43 28.30 -10.33 13.44
C ILE A 43 29.33 -11.22 12.74
N GLY A 44 29.58 -12.40 13.29
CA GLY A 44 30.40 -13.44 12.65
C GLY A 44 29.56 -14.37 11.77
N PHE A 45 30.19 -15.01 10.79
CA PHE A 45 29.51 -15.95 9.89
C PHE A 45 30.36 -17.19 9.64
N ALA A 46 29.73 -18.37 9.76
CA ALA A 46 30.29 -19.64 9.42
C ALA A 46 29.23 -20.51 8.72
N HIS A 47 29.63 -21.65 8.21
CA HIS A 47 28.69 -22.61 7.62
C HIS A 47 29.16 -24.05 7.88
N LEU A 48 28.18 -24.96 7.87
CA LEU A 48 28.38 -26.38 8.06
C LEU A 48 27.43 -27.14 7.15
N GLU A 49 27.92 -28.21 6.53
CA GLU A 49 27.10 -29.12 5.75
C GLU A 49 27.01 -30.47 6.48
N LEU A 50 25.79 -30.95 6.70
CA LEU A 50 25.49 -32.22 7.37
C LEU A 50 24.58 -33.07 6.48
N PRO A 51 24.72 -34.41 6.51
CA PRO A 51 23.73 -35.27 5.88
C PRO A 51 22.43 -35.24 6.66
N ALA A 52 21.30 -34.94 5.98
CA ALA A 52 19.98 -35.09 6.58
C ALA A 52 19.52 -36.56 6.61
N HIS A 53 18.53 -36.87 7.44
CA HIS A 53 17.94 -38.21 7.49
C HIS A 53 17.33 -38.69 6.15
N SER A 54 16.93 -37.76 5.29
CA SER A 54 16.42 -38.02 3.93
C SER A 54 17.49 -38.40 2.92
N GLY A 55 18.76 -38.35 3.28
CA GLY A 55 19.89 -38.49 2.35
C GLY A 55 20.24 -37.20 1.60
N ASP A 56 19.44 -36.12 1.77
CA ASP A 56 19.72 -34.80 1.24
C ASP A 56 20.84 -34.11 2.03
N LEU A 57 21.46 -33.11 1.41
CA LEU A 57 22.42 -32.25 2.08
C LEU A 57 21.69 -31.11 2.83
N LEU A 58 21.93 -31.00 4.13
CA LEU A 58 21.51 -29.90 4.98
C LEU A 58 22.64 -28.88 5.09
N ARG A 59 22.40 -27.64 4.68
CA ARG A 59 23.37 -26.54 4.80
C ARG A 59 22.94 -25.60 5.92
N LEU A 60 23.75 -25.51 6.97
CA LEU A 60 23.57 -24.64 8.11
C LEU A 60 24.44 -23.39 7.95
N GLY A 61 23.84 -22.22 7.90
CA GLY A 61 24.55 -20.94 7.96
C GLY A 61 24.51 -20.43 9.39
N PHE A 62 25.68 -20.32 10.04
CA PHE A 62 25.78 -19.79 11.40
C PHE A 62 25.92 -18.27 11.38
N VAL A 63 25.15 -17.63 12.23
CA VAL A 63 25.23 -16.20 12.54
C VAL A 63 25.69 -16.09 13.99
N ASP A 64 26.98 -15.83 14.18
CA ASP A 64 27.56 -15.65 15.50
C ASP A 64 27.40 -14.18 15.93
N VAL A 65 26.68 -13.98 17.05
CA VAL A 65 26.32 -12.64 17.51
C VAL A 65 27.11 -12.24 18.74
N PRO A 66 27.46 -10.94 18.85
CA PRO A 66 28.15 -10.44 20.03
C PRO A 66 27.30 -10.63 21.29
N GLY A 67 27.95 -11.03 22.39
CA GLY A 67 27.30 -11.28 23.69
C GLY A 67 27.24 -10.04 24.58
N HIS A 68 28.00 -9.00 24.32
CA HIS A 68 28.11 -7.81 25.19
C HIS A 68 26.95 -6.83 24.96
N GLU A 69 26.37 -6.28 26.02
CA GLU A 69 25.22 -5.34 25.98
C GLU A 69 25.43 -4.13 25.05
N ARG A 70 26.66 -3.64 24.92
CA ARG A 70 26.99 -2.53 24.00
C ARG A 70 26.82 -2.89 22.53
N PHE A 71 26.84 -4.18 22.18
CA PHE A 71 26.78 -4.68 20.82
C PHE A 71 25.45 -5.34 20.46
N VAL A 72 24.45 -5.27 21.32
CA VAL A 72 23.09 -5.80 21.04
C VAL A 72 22.50 -5.24 19.74
N ARG A 73 22.86 -4.00 19.37
CA ARG A 73 22.52 -3.43 18.06
C ARG A 73 23.07 -4.27 16.91
N ASN A 74 24.31 -4.75 17.01
CA ASN A 74 24.91 -5.62 16.01
C ASN A 74 24.26 -7.01 16.02
N MET A 75 23.99 -7.55 17.20
CA MET A 75 23.23 -8.78 17.37
C MET A 75 21.88 -8.71 16.64
N LEU A 76 21.09 -7.66 16.87
CA LEU A 76 19.76 -7.50 16.27
C LEU A 76 19.80 -7.52 14.74
N ALA A 77 20.85 -6.94 14.15
CA ALA A 77 21.01 -6.96 12.71
C ALA A 77 21.36 -8.36 12.13
N GLY A 78 21.93 -9.24 12.94
CA GLY A 78 22.21 -10.64 12.55
C GLY A 78 21.02 -11.57 12.73
N ILE A 79 20.27 -11.36 13.81
CA ILE A 79 19.28 -12.32 14.28
C ILE A 79 17.93 -12.23 13.57
N GLY A 80 17.66 -11.14 12.84
CA GLY A 80 16.38 -10.88 12.17
C GLY A 80 15.98 -11.86 11.05
N GLY A 81 16.83 -12.83 10.73
CA GLY A 81 16.53 -13.82 9.69
C GLY A 81 16.85 -15.27 10.09
N ILE A 82 17.09 -15.52 11.39
CA ILE A 82 17.41 -16.87 11.87
C ILE A 82 16.17 -17.76 11.93
N ASP A 83 16.38 -19.02 11.72
CA ASP A 83 15.36 -20.09 11.73
C ASP A 83 15.42 -20.89 13.02
N LEU A 84 16.62 -21.02 13.59
CA LEU A 84 16.92 -21.79 14.77
C LEU A 84 17.93 -21.03 15.64
N VAL A 85 17.82 -21.12 16.96
CA VAL A 85 18.77 -20.54 17.90
C VAL A 85 19.57 -21.62 18.64
N LEU A 86 20.89 -21.37 18.81
CA LEU A 86 21.71 -22.00 19.83
C LEU A 86 21.77 -21.06 21.02
N LEU A 87 21.05 -21.38 22.10
CA LEU A 87 21.14 -20.66 23.37
C LEU A 87 22.35 -21.20 24.16
N VAL A 88 23.43 -20.45 24.18
CA VAL A 88 24.72 -20.86 24.73
C VAL A 88 24.85 -20.36 26.17
N ILE A 89 25.02 -21.26 27.10
CA ILE A 89 25.17 -21.01 28.53
C ILE A 89 26.42 -21.75 29.00
N ALA A 90 27.32 -21.05 29.66
CA ALA A 90 28.52 -21.68 30.22
C ALA A 90 28.19 -22.41 31.54
N ALA A 91 28.64 -23.65 31.65
CA ALA A 91 28.34 -24.51 32.80
C ALA A 91 28.97 -23.98 34.12
N ASP A 92 30.07 -23.24 34.04
CA ASP A 92 30.74 -22.60 35.17
C ASP A 92 30.05 -21.31 35.67
N GLU A 93 29.13 -20.73 34.87
CA GLU A 93 28.53 -19.44 35.20
C GLU A 93 26.99 -19.43 35.24
N SER A 94 26.36 -20.40 34.65
CA SER A 94 24.90 -20.51 34.52
C SER A 94 24.23 -19.28 33.84
N ILE A 95 22.95 -19.00 34.12
CA ILE A 95 22.14 -18.00 33.45
C ILE A 95 22.51 -16.57 33.90
N LYS A 96 22.93 -15.74 32.97
CA LYS A 96 23.29 -14.33 33.18
C LYS A 96 22.22 -13.37 32.65
N PRO A 97 22.23 -12.08 33.04
CA PRO A 97 21.25 -11.10 32.56
C PRO A 97 21.17 -10.99 31.03
N GLN A 98 22.31 -11.05 30.35
CA GLN A 98 22.35 -10.98 28.86
C GLN A 98 21.80 -12.26 28.22
N THR A 99 21.93 -13.43 28.86
CA THR A 99 21.27 -14.67 28.42
C THR A 99 19.75 -14.48 28.38
N ARG A 100 19.19 -13.84 29.41
CA ARG A 100 17.75 -13.51 29.49
C ARG A 100 17.31 -12.51 28.41
N GLU A 101 18.09 -11.44 28.19
CA GLU A 101 17.80 -10.45 27.13
C GLU A 101 17.83 -11.09 25.74
N HIS A 102 18.84 -11.91 25.44
CA HIS A 102 18.97 -12.61 24.16
C HIS A 102 17.83 -13.61 23.94
N PHE A 103 17.46 -14.33 24.99
CA PHE A 103 16.31 -15.23 24.97
C PHE A 103 14.99 -14.48 24.68
N ASP A 104 14.75 -13.35 25.36
CA ASP A 104 13.58 -12.50 25.11
C ASP A 104 13.54 -11.93 23.68
N ILE A 105 14.69 -11.53 23.13
CA ILE A 105 14.81 -11.10 21.74
C ILE A 105 14.41 -12.23 20.79
N CYS A 106 14.93 -13.44 20.97
CA CYS A 106 14.55 -14.59 20.14
C CYS A 106 13.04 -14.88 20.20
N ARG A 107 12.45 -14.79 21.40
CA ARG A 107 11.01 -14.95 21.61
C ARG A 107 10.18 -13.88 20.89
N LEU A 108 10.57 -12.61 20.98
CA LEU A 108 9.90 -11.49 20.31
C LEU A 108 10.01 -11.60 18.77
N LEU A 109 11.13 -12.09 18.27
CA LEU A 109 11.34 -12.37 16.84
C LEU A 109 10.62 -13.65 16.38
N SER A 110 9.92 -14.34 17.30
CA SER A 110 9.18 -15.60 17.04
C SER A 110 10.05 -16.72 16.48
N VAL A 111 11.28 -16.81 16.94
CA VAL A 111 12.08 -18.03 16.73
C VAL A 111 11.36 -19.19 17.43
N ARG A 112 11.10 -20.26 16.72
CA ARG A 112 10.24 -21.35 17.20
C ARG A 112 11.00 -22.60 17.56
N ARG A 113 12.25 -22.71 17.16
CA ARG A 113 13.10 -23.88 17.36
C ARG A 113 14.47 -23.46 17.86
N GLY A 114 15.08 -24.31 18.65
CA GLY A 114 16.43 -24.07 19.13
C GLY A 114 16.99 -25.27 19.86
N ILE A 115 18.23 -25.11 20.26
CA ILE A 115 18.97 -26.08 21.11
C ILE A 115 19.63 -25.25 22.19
N THR A 116 19.54 -25.69 23.42
CA THR A 116 20.31 -25.10 24.53
C THR A 116 21.63 -25.84 24.66
N VAL A 117 22.74 -25.11 24.67
CA VAL A 117 24.09 -25.68 24.72
C VAL A 117 24.77 -25.25 26.00
N LEU A 118 25.05 -26.20 26.88
CA LEU A 118 25.85 -25.99 28.08
C LEU A 118 27.32 -26.15 27.71
N THR A 119 28.01 -25.03 27.52
CA THR A 119 29.44 -25.01 27.15
C THR A 119 30.35 -25.08 28.34
N LYS A 120 31.67 -25.25 28.09
CA LYS A 120 32.68 -25.42 29.13
C LYS A 120 32.39 -26.55 30.11
N SER A 121 31.79 -27.66 29.62
CA SER A 121 31.49 -28.81 30.43
C SER A 121 32.73 -29.46 31.06
N ASP A 122 33.91 -29.23 30.49
CA ASP A 122 35.22 -29.63 30.98
C ASP A 122 35.70 -28.88 32.24
N LEU A 123 35.11 -27.72 32.57
CA LEU A 123 35.51 -26.90 33.73
C LEU A 123 34.72 -27.22 34.99
N VAL A 124 33.71 -28.08 34.94
CA VAL A 124 32.85 -28.41 36.09
C VAL A 124 32.75 -29.90 36.26
N ASP A 125 32.48 -30.32 37.51
CA ASP A 125 32.15 -31.73 37.78
C ASP A 125 30.71 -32.07 37.37
N GLN A 126 30.38 -33.37 37.39
CA GLN A 126 29.07 -33.87 36.94
C GLN A 126 27.91 -33.34 37.80
N ASP A 127 28.13 -33.17 39.11
CA ASP A 127 27.10 -32.67 40.04
C ASP A 127 26.77 -31.22 39.76
N THR A 128 27.78 -30.37 39.52
CA THR A 128 27.63 -28.98 39.15
C THR A 128 26.94 -28.85 37.79
N LEU A 129 27.31 -29.68 36.80
CA LEU A 129 26.67 -29.70 35.48
C LEU A 129 25.18 -30.01 35.58
N GLU A 130 24.81 -30.99 36.44
CA GLU A 130 23.40 -31.36 36.64
C GLU A 130 22.60 -30.25 37.33
N VAL A 131 23.16 -29.57 38.34
CA VAL A 131 22.53 -28.42 39.00
C VAL A 131 22.28 -27.30 37.98
N VAL A 132 23.25 -26.95 37.14
CA VAL A 132 23.09 -25.95 36.12
C VAL A 132 22.04 -26.37 35.08
N ARG A 133 22.02 -27.65 34.70
CA ARG A 133 20.99 -28.19 33.80
C ARG A 133 19.59 -27.99 34.38
N LEU A 134 19.36 -28.33 35.63
CA LEU A 134 18.06 -28.15 36.31
C LEU A 134 17.65 -26.67 36.39
N GLU A 135 18.58 -25.75 36.67
CA GLU A 135 18.31 -24.29 36.67
C GLU A 135 17.91 -23.80 35.29
N VAL A 136 18.58 -24.26 34.25
CA VAL A 136 18.28 -23.92 32.86
C VAL A 136 16.94 -24.51 32.42
N GLU A 137 16.62 -25.73 32.79
CA GLU A 137 15.32 -26.38 32.53
C GLU A 137 14.17 -25.58 33.15
N ASP A 138 14.32 -25.15 34.41
CA ASP A 138 13.29 -24.34 35.08
C ASP A 138 13.11 -22.98 34.39
N PHE A 139 14.19 -22.34 33.97
CA PHE A 139 14.15 -21.07 33.22
C PHE A 139 13.44 -21.19 31.86
N LEU A 140 13.62 -22.32 31.16
CA LEU A 140 13.10 -22.54 29.82
C LEU A 140 11.68 -23.12 29.80
N ARG A 141 11.18 -23.57 30.92
CA ARG A 141 9.86 -24.23 31.03
C ARG A 141 8.73 -23.38 30.46
N GLY A 142 7.88 -24.00 29.62
CA GLY A 142 6.77 -23.34 28.95
C GLY A 142 7.16 -22.35 27.83
N SER A 143 8.45 -22.36 27.44
CA SER A 143 8.94 -21.53 26.33
C SER A 143 9.10 -22.33 25.03
N PHE A 144 9.56 -21.66 23.96
CA PHE A 144 9.92 -22.33 22.71
C PHE A 144 11.19 -23.22 22.80
N LEU A 145 11.94 -23.08 23.90
CA LEU A 145 13.09 -23.92 24.26
C LEU A 145 12.77 -24.86 25.45
N ASP A 146 11.49 -25.14 25.70
CA ASP A 146 11.09 -26.04 26.76
C ASP A 146 11.81 -27.39 26.58
N PRO A 147 12.47 -27.93 27.65
CA PRO A 147 13.21 -29.21 27.58
C PRO A 147 12.41 -30.39 27.06
N ALA A 148 11.07 -30.38 27.22
CA ALA A 148 10.20 -31.41 26.67
C ALA A 148 10.21 -31.47 25.12
N ASN A 149 10.59 -30.38 24.46
CA ASN A 149 10.53 -30.25 22.99
C ASN A 149 11.83 -29.69 22.36
N SER A 150 12.82 -29.34 23.19
CA SER A 150 14.08 -28.75 22.75
C SER A 150 15.25 -29.35 23.51
N PRO A 151 16.24 -29.95 22.84
CA PRO A 151 17.34 -30.61 23.50
C PRO A 151 18.26 -29.64 24.26
N ILE A 152 18.80 -30.12 25.38
CA ILE A 152 19.90 -29.48 26.14
C ILE A 152 21.12 -30.36 26.00
N VAL A 153 22.18 -29.86 25.39
CA VAL A 153 23.40 -30.62 25.09
C VAL A 153 24.59 -29.99 25.83
N ALA A 154 25.32 -30.77 26.58
CA ALA A 154 26.57 -30.35 27.21
C ALA A 154 27.74 -30.55 26.24
N VAL A 155 28.60 -29.52 26.14
CA VAL A 155 29.68 -29.48 25.14
C VAL A 155 30.93 -28.83 25.72
N SER A 156 32.08 -29.42 25.42
CA SER A 156 33.37 -28.74 25.52
C SER A 156 33.91 -28.44 24.13
N SER A 157 34.02 -27.16 23.82
CA SER A 157 34.67 -26.71 22.57
C SER A 157 36.18 -26.93 22.55
N LEU A 158 36.79 -27.17 23.69
CA LEU A 158 38.21 -27.43 23.87
C LEU A 158 38.54 -28.92 23.62
N THR A 159 37.81 -29.83 24.29
CA THR A 159 38.04 -31.27 24.19
C THR A 159 37.31 -31.93 23.02
N GLY A 160 36.27 -31.30 22.50
CA GLY A 160 35.39 -31.84 21.47
C GLY A 160 34.27 -32.73 22.02
N GLU A 161 34.17 -32.91 23.32
CA GLU A 161 33.11 -33.68 23.96
C GLU A 161 31.74 -33.05 23.68
N GLY A 162 30.71 -33.90 23.40
CA GLY A 162 29.34 -33.47 23.10
C GLY A 162 29.12 -32.87 21.70
N LEU A 163 30.16 -32.54 20.88
CA LEU A 163 30.01 -31.95 19.56
C LEU A 163 29.23 -32.85 18.59
N GLU A 164 29.46 -34.17 18.59
CA GLU A 164 28.74 -35.09 17.71
C GLU A 164 27.27 -35.26 18.14
N GLU A 165 26.98 -35.16 19.43
CA GLU A 165 25.60 -35.13 19.95
C GLU A 165 24.90 -33.84 19.49
N LEU A 166 25.58 -32.69 19.59
CA LEU A 166 25.05 -31.40 19.12
C LEU A 166 24.79 -31.41 17.59
N LYS A 167 25.67 -32.04 16.79
CA LYS A 167 25.43 -32.19 15.34
C LYS A 167 24.20 -33.03 15.05
N ARG A 168 23.99 -34.12 15.79
CA ARG A 168 22.78 -34.94 15.67
C ARG A 168 21.53 -34.14 16.04
N ALA A 169 21.55 -33.45 17.18
CA ALA A 169 20.45 -32.56 17.61
C ALA A 169 20.15 -31.48 16.58
N LEU A 170 21.17 -30.89 15.94
CA LEU A 170 21.00 -29.91 14.84
C LEU A 170 20.26 -30.54 13.65
N VAL A 171 20.60 -31.73 13.23
CA VAL A 171 19.90 -32.46 12.14
C VAL A 171 18.43 -32.70 12.49
N GLU A 172 18.16 -33.18 13.70
CA GLU A 172 16.79 -33.45 14.19
C GLU A 172 15.93 -32.19 14.24
N VAL A 173 16.39 -31.14 14.95
CA VAL A 173 15.62 -29.93 15.13
C VAL A 173 15.42 -29.19 13.80
N THR A 174 16.40 -29.19 12.91
CA THR A 174 16.27 -28.55 11.59
C THR A 174 15.33 -29.29 10.65
N ALA A 175 15.03 -30.58 10.88
CA ALA A 175 14.03 -31.31 10.10
C ALA A 175 12.65 -30.63 10.21
N GLU A 176 12.31 -30.10 11.37
CA GLU A 176 11.04 -29.43 11.67
C GLU A 176 10.99 -27.96 11.24
N VAL A 177 12.11 -27.34 10.90
CA VAL A 177 12.15 -25.96 10.41
C VAL A 177 11.56 -25.90 9.00
N PRO A 178 10.52 -25.08 8.73
CA PRO A 178 10.00 -24.93 7.39
C PRO A 178 11.03 -24.28 6.46
N ALA A 179 11.09 -24.72 5.21
CA ALA A 179 11.93 -24.06 4.21
C ALA A 179 11.43 -22.63 3.98
N LYS A 180 12.36 -21.70 3.83
CA LYS A 180 12.01 -20.33 3.43
C LYS A 180 11.43 -20.30 2.01
N ASP A 181 10.50 -19.38 1.80
CA ASP A 181 9.81 -19.27 0.51
C ASP A 181 10.73 -18.63 -0.55
N SER A 182 11.34 -19.48 -1.38
CA SER A 182 12.18 -19.08 -2.49
C SER A 182 11.38 -18.55 -3.70
N ALA A 183 10.07 -18.78 -3.73
CA ALA A 183 9.16 -18.25 -4.74
C ALA A 183 8.53 -16.90 -4.34
N ALA A 184 8.71 -16.47 -3.09
CA ALA A 184 8.25 -15.15 -2.63
C ALA A 184 9.04 -14.01 -3.28
N MET A 185 8.63 -12.78 -3.02
CA MET A 185 9.40 -11.60 -3.45
C MET A 185 10.77 -11.58 -2.81
N VAL A 186 11.76 -11.24 -3.61
CA VAL A 186 13.14 -11.07 -3.16
C VAL A 186 13.24 -10.01 -2.08
N ARG A 187 13.91 -10.34 -0.97
CA ARG A 187 14.26 -9.38 0.08
C ARG A 187 15.61 -9.73 0.68
N LEU A 188 16.58 -8.84 0.47
CA LEU A 188 17.92 -8.96 1.03
C LEU A 188 18.23 -7.73 1.89
N PRO A 189 18.12 -7.82 3.23
CA PRO A 189 18.62 -6.79 4.13
C PRO A 189 20.15 -6.69 4.04
N ILE A 190 20.66 -5.48 3.79
CA ILE A 190 22.09 -5.23 3.70
C ILE A 190 22.66 -5.11 5.11
N ASP A 191 23.64 -5.96 5.43
CA ASP A 191 24.38 -5.88 6.70
C ASP A 191 25.78 -5.28 6.56
N ARG A 192 26.40 -5.43 5.38
CA ARG A 192 27.72 -4.84 5.08
C ARG A 192 27.79 -4.34 3.66
N VAL A 193 28.60 -3.27 3.49
CA VAL A 193 28.93 -2.69 2.18
C VAL A 193 30.43 -2.47 2.11
N PHE A 194 31.05 -2.91 1.04
CA PHE A 194 32.48 -2.70 0.80
C PHE A 194 32.80 -2.59 -0.68
N SER A 195 33.94 -1.99 -0.99
CA SER A 195 34.46 -1.96 -2.35
C SER A 195 35.55 -3.01 -2.51
N MET A 196 35.47 -3.80 -3.59
CA MET A 196 36.52 -4.75 -3.95
C MET A 196 37.25 -4.25 -5.21
N LYS A 197 38.55 -4.18 -5.13
CA LYS A 197 39.40 -3.77 -6.27
C LYS A 197 39.12 -4.69 -7.49
N GLY A 198 38.75 -4.10 -8.63
CA GLY A 198 38.39 -4.81 -9.85
C GLY A 198 36.93 -5.29 -9.93
N PHE A 199 36.19 -5.36 -8.80
CA PHE A 199 34.80 -5.84 -8.79
C PHE A 199 33.78 -4.72 -8.53
N GLY A 200 34.18 -3.60 -7.91
CA GLY A 200 33.29 -2.49 -7.58
C GLY A 200 32.59 -2.66 -6.23
N THR A 201 31.34 -2.23 -6.15
CA THR A 201 30.55 -2.23 -4.92
C THR A 201 29.95 -3.60 -4.64
N VAL A 202 30.23 -4.13 -3.45
CA VAL A 202 29.74 -5.42 -2.99
C VAL A 202 28.92 -5.20 -1.70
N VAL A 203 27.75 -5.81 -1.64
CA VAL A 203 26.92 -5.88 -0.43
C VAL A 203 26.80 -7.31 0.04
N THR A 204 26.64 -7.49 1.35
CA THR A 204 26.29 -8.79 1.92
C THR A 204 25.02 -8.70 2.74
N GLY A 205 24.33 -9.83 2.83
CA GLY A 205 23.11 -9.99 3.62
C GLY A 205 22.68 -11.45 3.67
N THR A 206 21.73 -11.76 4.54
CA THR A 206 21.01 -13.03 4.52
C THR A 206 19.74 -12.86 3.72
N LEU A 207 19.58 -13.64 2.64
CA LEU A 207 18.39 -13.57 1.79
C LEU A 207 17.16 -14.08 2.56
N VAL A 208 16.24 -13.18 2.88
CA VAL A 208 15.09 -13.50 3.76
C VAL A 208 14.01 -14.23 2.99
N SER A 209 13.78 -13.86 1.73
CA SER A 209 12.77 -14.43 0.84
C SER A 209 13.18 -14.30 -0.62
N GLY A 210 12.60 -15.14 -1.47
CA GLY A 210 12.79 -15.11 -2.92
C GLY A 210 14.06 -15.75 -3.41
N THR A 211 14.36 -15.49 -4.67
CA THR A 211 15.57 -15.97 -5.38
C THR A 211 16.19 -14.81 -6.15
N ILE A 212 17.47 -14.55 -5.97
CA ILE A 212 18.23 -13.54 -6.71
C ILE A 212 19.10 -14.24 -7.74
N ARG A 213 19.07 -13.75 -8.99
CA ARG A 213 19.90 -14.25 -10.09
C ARG A 213 20.91 -13.23 -10.53
N LYS A 214 21.99 -13.72 -11.11
CA LYS A 214 22.94 -12.86 -11.83
C LYS A 214 22.21 -12.12 -12.97
N GLU A 215 22.61 -10.88 -13.24
CA GLU A 215 22.05 -9.96 -14.22
C GLU A 215 20.64 -9.41 -13.86
N GLU A 216 20.06 -9.80 -12.74
CA GLU A 216 18.76 -9.32 -12.27
C GLU A 216 18.82 -7.84 -11.86
N GLU A 217 17.76 -7.09 -12.17
CA GLU A 217 17.57 -5.70 -11.72
C GLU A 217 16.84 -5.69 -10.38
N LEU A 218 17.42 -5.01 -9.40
CA LEU A 218 16.84 -4.80 -8.07
C LEU A 218 16.78 -3.31 -7.75
N GLN A 219 16.04 -2.98 -6.70
CA GLN A 219 15.94 -1.62 -6.16
C GLN A 219 16.43 -1.59 -4.71
N VAL A 220 17.19 -0.55 -4.39
CA VAL A 220 17.67 -0.26 -3.04
C VAL A 220 16.61 0.55 -2.31
N PHE A 221 16.17 0.10 -1.16
CA PHE A 221 15.25 0.82 -0.29
C PHE A 221 15.98 1.36 0.94
N PRO A 222 15.69 2.60 1.41
CA PRO A 222 14.62 3.48 0.95
C PRO A 222 15.00 4.42 -0.20
N SER A 223 16.24 4.40 -0.72
CA SER A 223 16.72 5.39 -1.70
C SER A 223 15.99 5.34 -3.05
N GLY A 224 15.37 4.22 -3.40
CA GLY A 224 14.71 4.04 -4.69
C GLY A 224 15.68 3.74 -5.86
N ARG A 225 17.00 3.69 -5.60
CA ARG A 225 18.03 3.48 -6.62
C ARG A 225 17.90 2.09 -7.24
N ARG A 226 17.90 2.01 -8.57
CA ARG A 226 17.98 0.74 -9.29
C ARG A 226 19.41 0.30 -9.44
N VAL A 227 19.64 -0.98 -9.28
CA VAL A 227 20.94 -1.64 -9.34
C VAL A 227 20.84 -2.95 -10.13
N ARG A 228 21.92 -3.33 -10.80
CA ARG A 228 22.01 -4.62 -11.50
C ARG A 228 22.99 -5.54 -10.79
N VAL A 229 22.61 -6.78 -10.60
CA VAL A 229 23.42 -7.83 -9.98
C VAL A 229 24.42 -8.37 -11.00
N ARG A 230 25.70 -7.98 -10.89
CA ARG A 230 26.79 -8.48 -11.77
C ARG A 230 27.31 -9.84 -11.38
N GLY A 231 27.24 -10.16 -10.08
CA GLY A 231 27.73 -11.42 -9.56
C GLY A 231 27.06 -11.78 -8.25
N VAL A 232 26.89 -13.06 -8.04
CA VAL A 232 26.32 -13.66 -6.84
C VAL A 232 27.35 -14.58 -6.21
N GLN A 233 27.51 -14.51 -4.89
CA GLN A 233 28.28 -15.49 -4.11
C GLN A 233 27.41 -15.98 -2.95
N VAL A 234 27.44 -17.27 -2.71
CA VAL A 234 26.76 -17.94 -1.62
C VAL A 234 27.81 -18.62 -0.75
N HIS A 235 27.86 -18.28 0.54
CA HIS A 235 28.89 -18.78 1.48
C HIS A 235 30.34 -18.62 0.96
N GLY A 236 30.64 -17.52 0.26
CA GLY A 236 31.97 -17.23 -0.29
C GLY A 236 32.29 -17.88 -1.65
N GLN A 237 31.40 -18.71 -2.18
CA GLN A 237 31.57 -19.38 -3.48
C GLN A 237 30.72 -18.69 -4.57
N ALA A 238 31.27 -18.54 -5.77
CA ALA A 238 30.52 -18.00 -6.88
C ALA A 238 29.32 -18.89 -7.24
N ALA A 239 28.17 -18.25 -7.53
CA ALA A 239 26.93 -18.93 -7.87
C ALA A 239 26.18 -18.14 -8.95
N GLU A 240 25.31 -18.81 -9.71
CA GLU A 240 24.43 -18.15 -10.69
C GLU A 240 23.19 -17.56 -10.02
N GLN A 241 22.82 -18.09 -8.85
CA GLN A 241 21.68 -17.62 -8.05
C GLN A 241 21.89 -17.84 -6.55
N ALA A 242 21.19 -17.05 -5.75
CA ALA A 242 21.02 -17.26 -4.32
C ALA A 242 19.53 -17.47 -4.01
N ILE A 243 19.23 -18.33 -3.06
CA ILE A 243 17.86 -18.62 -2.61
C ILE A 243 17.65 -18.19 -1.15
N ALA A 244 16.41 -17.99 -0.76
CA ALA A 244 16.03 -17.65 0.61
C ALA A 244 16.69 -18.60 1.63
N GLY A 245 17.20 -18.04 2.73
CA GLY A 245 17.94 -18.76 3.76
C GLY A 245 19.45 -18.85 3.52
N GLN A 246 19.98 -18.22 2.47
CA GLN A 246 21.42 -18.24 2.20
C GLN A 246 22.10 -16.93 2.55
N ARG A 247 23.30 -17.05 3.10
CA ARG A 247 24.24 -15.94 3.23
C ARG A 247 24.79 -15.57 1.87
N THR A 248 24.48 -14.36 1.42
CA THR A 248 24.67 -13.94 0.04
C THR A 248 25.53 -12.68 -0.03
N ALA A 249 26.49 -12.65 -0.95
CA ALA A 249 27.19 -11.46 -1.36
C ALA A 249 26.82 -11.14 -2.82
N LEU A 250 26.51 -9.86 -3.09
CA LEU A 250 26.12 -9.37 -4.40
C LEU A 250 27.08 -8.30 -4.85
N ASN A 251 27.65 -8.47 -6.05
CA ASN A 251 28.33 -7.40 -6.76
C ASN A 251 27.28 -6.59 -7.52
N LEU A 252 27.21 -5.27 -7.24
CA LEU A 252 26.19 -4.38 -7.78
C LEU A 252 26.79 -3.38 -8.76
N ALA A 253 26.09 -3.18 -9.88
CA ALA A 253 26.35 -2.10 -10.81
C ALA A 253 25.32 -0.97 -10.61
N GLY A 254 25.73 0.25 -10.98
CA GLY A 254 24.85 1.41 -10.95
C GLY A 254 24.79 2.13 -9.59
N VAL A 255 25.68 1.74 -8.65
CA VAL A 255 25.73 2.31 -7.29
C VAL A 255 27.16 2.33 -6.76
N THR A 256 27.51 3.39 -6.00
CA THR A 256 28.78 3.48 -5.28
C THR A 256 28.62 2.97 -3.85
N ARG A 257 29.76 2.75 -3.16
CA ARG A 257 29.76 2.32 -1.77
C ARG A 257 29.09 3.34 -0.85
N GLU A 258 29.28 4.62 -1.11
CA GLU A 258 28.80 5.76 -0.31
C GLU A 258 27.26 5.91 -0.40
N GLU A 259 26.64 5.40 -1.45
CA GLU A 259 25.19 5.41 -1.65
C GLU A 259 24.47 4.25 -0.92
N LEU A 260 25.22 3.31 -0.38
CA LEU A 260 24.71 2.15 0.33
C LEU A 260 25.15 2.15 1.80
N ALA A 261 24.26 1.67 2.66
CA ALA A 261 24.52 1.53 4.08
C ALA A 261 23.86 0.27 4.66
N ARG A 262 24.39 -0.20 5.79
CA ARG A 262 23.68 -1.19 6.62
C ARG A 262 22.30 -0.68 6.97
N GLY A 263 21.30 -1.55 6.92
CA GLY A 263 19.90 -1.22 7.19
C GLY A 263 19.09 -0.95 5.93
N MET A 264 19.71 -0.75 4.78
CA MET A 264 19.03 -0.72 3.50
C MET A 264 18.63 -2.14 3.07
N MET A 265 17.65 -2.24 2.15
CA MET A 265 17.14 -3.51 1.65
C MET A 265 17.11 -3.52 0.13
N LEU A 266 17.51 -4.64 -0.46
CA LEU A 266 17.31 -4.93 -1.87
C LEU A 266 16.00 -5.69 -2.05
N ALA A 267 15.17 -5.25 -3.00
CA ALA A 267 13.91 -5.88 -3.37
C ALA A 267 13.56 -5.59 -4.84
N PRO A 268 12.52 -6.24 -5.41
CA PRO A 268 12.12 -6.00 -6.80
C PRO A 268 11.77 -4.52 -7.06
N PRO A 269 12.12 -3.98 -8.24
CA PRO A 269 11.83 -2.59 -8.58
C PRO A 269 10.34 -2.36 -8.81
N LEU A 270 9.87 -1.12 -8.56
CA LEU A 270 8.53 -0.61 -8.87
C LEU A 270 7.34 -1.33 -8.18
N THR A 271 7.60 -2.26 -7.27
CA THR A 271 6.55 -3.11 -6.69
C THR A 271 6.25 -2.75 -5.25
N LEU A 272 7.29 -2.39 -4.49
CA LEU A 272 7.21 -2.11 -3.07
C LEU A 272 7.51 -0.63 -2.79
N HIS A 273 7.10 -0.17 -1.59
CA HIS A 273 7.28 1.22 -1.19
C HIS A 273 7.82 1.31 0.23
N SER A 274 8.73 2.25 0.46
CA SER A 274 9.17 2.60 1.81
C SER A 274 8.07 3.35 2.55
N THR A 275 7.99 3.12 3.85
CA THR A 275 7.01 3.77 4.73
C THR A 275 7.67 4.49 5.89
N LEU A 276 7.00 5.54 6.36
CA LEU A 276 7.29 6.22 7.63
C LEU A 276 6.29 5.82 8.73
N ARG A 277 5.32 4.98 8.42
CA ARG A 277 4.26 4.57 9.35
C ARG A 277 3.93 3.10 9.17
N ALA A 278 3.92 2.37 10.26
CA ALA A 278 3.50 0.97 10.27
C ALA A 278 2.53 0.72 11.42
N ASP A 279 1.43 0.07 11.12
CA ASP A 279 0.52 -0.43 12.16
C ASP A 279 0.97 -1.83 12.56
N VAL A 280 1.04 -2.06 13.86
CA VAL A 280 1.71 -3.22 14.44
C VAL A 280 0.91 -3.86 15.57
N SER A 281 1.17 -5.14 15.82
CA SER A 281 0.89 -5.81 17.10
C SER A 281 2.17 -5.75 17.94
N LEU A 282 2.11 -5.07 19.08
CA LEU A 282 3.23 -4.77 19.98
C LEU A 282 3.06 -5.53 21.29
N THR A 283 4.05 -6.31 21.68
CA THR A 283 4.14 -6.98 22.99
C THR A 283 5.21 -6.33 23.83
N LEU A 284 4.86 -5.94 25.05
CA LEU A 284 5.79 -5.38 26.02
C LEU A 284 6.33 -6.52 26.91
N LEU A 285 7.64 -6.56 27.17
CA LEU A 285 8.25 -7.55 28.05
C LEU A 285 7.76 -7.39 29.48
N ARG A 286 7.69 -8.49 30.25
CA ARG A 286 7.30 -8.45 31.66
C ARG A 286 8.29 -7.68 32.53
N SER A 287 9.56 -7.64 32.13
CA SER A 287 10.65 -6.89 32.79
C SER A 287 10.66 -5.40 32.47
N ALA A 288 9.89 -4.97 31.46
CA ALA A 288 9.88 -3.57 31.03
C ALA A 288 9.01 -2.70 31.94
N LYS A 289 9.23 -1.37 31.90
CA LYS A 289 8.32 -0.39 32.48
C LYS A 289 7.12 -0.17 31.56
N PRO A 290 5.97 0.28 32.09
CA PRO A 290 4.83 0.62 31.25
C PRO A 290 5.19 1.59 30.12
N LEU A 291 4.80 1.28 28.88
CA LEU A 291 5.07 2.09 27.70
C LEU A 291 3.90 3.06 27.47
N LYS A 292 4.18 4.36 27.56
CA LYS A 292 3.17 5.42 27.39
C LYS A 292 2.95 5.75 25.92
N GLU A 293 1.77 6.27 25.60
CA GLU A 293 1.48 6.86 24.29
C GLU A 293 2.48 7.95 23.96
N ARG A 294 2.91 8.02 22.68
CA ARG A 294 3.93 8.94 22.13
C ARG A 294 5.33 8.76 22.70
N ALA A 295 5.60 7.64 23.37
CA ALA A 295 6.95 7.31 23.75
C ALA A 295 7.83 7.16 22.51
N ARG A 296 9.04 7.69 22.59
CA ARG A 296 10.09 7.49 21.57
C ARG A 296 10.96 6.32 21.97
N VAL A 297 11.24 5.45 21.01
CA VAL A 297 11.99 4.21 21.20
C VAL A 297 12.93 3.97 20.02
N HIS A 298 13.99 3.19 20.24
CA HIS A 298 14.74 2.60 19.14
C HIS A 298 13.92 1.46 18.54
N PHE A 299 13.75 1.49 17.23
CA PHE A 299 13.09 0.47 16.44
C PHE A 299 14.12 -0.29 15.62
N HIS A 300 14.11 -1.61 15.70
CA HIS A 300 14.99 -2.49 14.93
C HIS A 300 14.16 -3.52 14.18
N SER A 301 14.43 -3.66 12.86
CA SER A 301 13.85 -4.72 12.03
C SER A 301 14.89 -5.17 11.00
N TYR A 302 15.22 -6.46 10.99
CA TYR A 302 16.36 -6.98 10.23
C TYR A 302 17.66 -6.22 10.56
N THR A 303 18.28 -5.62 9.54
CA THR A 303 19.53 -4.85 9.69
C THR A 303 19.29 -3.36 9.95
N MET A 304 18.03 -2.92 9.86
CA MET A 304 17.64 -1.52 9.96
C MET A 304 17.42 -1.11 11.41
N GLU A 305 17.87 0.12 11.74
CA GLU A 305 17.59 0.80 12.98
C GLU A 305 17.12 2.23 12.71
N THR A 306 16.08 2.64 13.44
CA THR A 306 15.60 4.02 13.43
C THR A 306 14.92 4.35 14.76
N ILE A 307 14.55 5.61 14.96
CA ILE A 307 13.71 6.04 16.06
C ILE A 307 12.25 5.94 15.63
N ALA A 308 11.38 5.44 16.52
CA ALA A 308 9.96 5.41 16.33
C ALA A 308 9.22 6.12 17.47
N GLU A 309 8.15 6.86 17.13
CA GLU A 309 7.14 7.33 18.08
C GLU A 309 6.00 6.30 18.12
N VAL A 310 5.63 5.84 19.31
CA VAL A 310 4.57 4.83 19.51
C VAL A 310 3.23 5.53 19.71
N VAL A 311 2.29 5.36 18.79
CA VAL A 311 0.91 5.88 18.90
C VAL A 311 -0.03 4.70 19.15
N LEU A 312 -0.55 4.61 20.36
CA LEU A 312 -1.40 3.49 20.80
C LEU A 312 -2.83 3.61 20.27
N TYR A 313 -3.46 2.47 20.00
CA TYR A 313 -4.88 2.36 19.71
C TYR A 313 -5.66 1.99 20.97
N GLY A 314 -6.74 2.69 21.23
CA GLY A 314 -7.67 2.38 22.32
C GLY A 314 -7.14 2.57 23.75
N LYS A 315 -5.83 2.84 23.91
CA LYS A 315 -5.15 2.90 25.22
C LYS A 315 -4.23 4.11 25.33
N LYS A 316 -3.89 4.50 26.56
CA LYS A 316 -2.88 5.55 26.84
C LYS A 316 -1.51 4.97 27.24
N GLN A 317 -1.47 3.70 27.59
CA GLN A 317 -0.24 2.98 27.94
C GLN A 317 -0.43 1.48 27.72
N VAL A 318 0.69 0.76 27.55
CA VAL A 318 0.77 -0.70 27.55
C VAL A 318 1.48 -1.13 28.82
N THR A 319 0.93 -2.11 29.53
CA THR A 319 1.51 -2.65 30.77
C THR A 319 2.48 -3.80 30.47
N PRO A 320 3.42 -4.11 31.40
CA PRO A 320 4.34 -5.22 31.25
C PRO A 320 3.64 -6.55 30.97
N GLY A 321 4.09 -7.27 29.95
CA GLY A 321 3.50 -8.55 29.50
C GLY A 321 2.27 -8.42 28.61
N GLU A 322 1.79 -7.21 28.37
CA GLU A 322 0.60 -6.95 27.56
C GLU A 322 0.94 -6.83 26.07
N THR A 323 -0.01 -7.23 25.22
CA THR A 323 0.00 -6.98 23.77
C THR A 323 -1.04 -5.95 23.40
N ALA A 324 -0.69 -5.00 22.54
CA ALA A 324 -1.56 -3.92 22.09
C ALA A 324 -1.32 -3.59 20.61
N TYR A 325 -2.33 -3.03 19.94
CA TYR A 325 -2.14 -2.45 18.62
C TYR A 325 -1.64 -1.02 18.72
N ALA A 326 -0.68 -0.70 17.85
CA ALA A 326 -0.07 0.63 17.79
C ALA A 326 0.28 1.00 16.35
N GLN A 327 0.42 2.30 16.10
CA GLN A 327 1.13 2.81 14.93
C GLN A 327 2.52 3.25 15.37
N LEU A 328 3.52 2.74 14.69
CA LEU A 328 4.89 3.23 14.79
C LEU A 328 5.12 4.31 13.72
N ARG A 329 5.55 5.50 14.16
CA ARG A 329 5.95 6.60 13.29
C ARG A 329 7.45 6.67 13.27
N LEU A 330 8.03 6.29 12.15
CA LEU A 330 9.48 6.17 11.98
C LEU A 330 10.10 7.51 11.63
N SER A 331 11.30 7.79 12.17
CA SER A 331 12.06 8.98 11.82
C SER A 331 12.70 8.88 10.42
N ASN A 332 13.04 7.68 9.98
CA ASN A 332 13.57 7.41 8.65
C ASN A 332 12.69 6.40 7.93
N PRO A 333 12.50 6.54 6.61
CA PRO A 333 11.69 5.60 5.84
C PRO A 333 12.32 4.21 5.79
N ALA A 334 11.49 3.18 5.81
CA ALA A 334 11.89 1.78 5.77
C ALA A 334 11.03 0.97 4.82
N LEU A 335 11.60 -0.07 4.21
CA LEU A 335 10.82 -1.11 3.55
C LEU A 335 10.39 -2.12 4.61
N LEU A 336 9.10 -2.10 4.93
CA LEU A 336 8.45 -3.03 5.85
C LEU A 336 7.30 -3.72 5.12
N LEU A 337 7.06 -4.97 5.46
CA LEU A 337 5.92 -5.74 4.97
C LEU A 337 5.17 -6.40 6.14
N PRO A 338 3.88 -6.75 5.95
CA PRO A 338 3.16 -7.55 6.93
C PRO A 338 3.90 -8.86 7.25
N GLY A 339 4.00 -9.16 8.53
CA GLY A 339 4.77 -10.30 9.04
C GLY A 339 6.21 -9.99 9.47
N ASP A 340 6.75 -8.81 9.11
CA ASP A 340 8.07 -8.42 9.57
C ASP A 340 8.10 -8.26 11.08
N ARG A 341 9.11 -8.86 11.73
CA ARG A 341 9.32 -8.77 13.16
C ARG A 341 10.18 -7.56 13.50
N PHE A 342 9.94 -6.99 14.66
CA PHE A 342 10.71 -5.86 15.16
C PHE A 342 10.96 -5.95 16.67
N ILE A 343 12.00 -5.26 17.10
CA ILE A 343 12.37 -5.09 18.51
C ILE A 343 12.32 -3.62 18.85
N LEU A 344 11.84 -3.31 20.07
CA LEU A 344 11.86 -1.97 20.64
C LEU A 344 12.84 -1.91 21.82
N ARG A 345 13.67 -0.88 21.83
CA ARG A 345 14.59 -0.61 22.94
C ARG A 345 14.39 0.82 23.45
N GLN A 346 14.48 1.02 24.74
CA GLN A 346 14.42 2.36 25.34
C GLN A 346 15.76 3.10 25.18
N PHE A 347 15.74 4.41 25.37
CA PHE A 347 16.93 5.24 25.20
C PHE A 347 17.91 5.17 26.38
N SER A 348 17.42 5.10 27.60
CA SER A 348 18.30 5.13 28.79
C SER A 348 17.62 4.42 29.98
N PRO A 349 18.27 3.38 30.54
CA PRO A 349 19.35 2.62 29.92
C PRO A 349 18.88 1.98 28.59
N VAL A 350 19.83 1.69 27.68
CA VAL A 350 19.52 1.08 26.39
C VAL A 350 19.27 -0.41 26.60
N VAL A 351 18.04 -0.78 26.90
CA VAL A 351 17.60 -2.17 27.10
C VAL A 351 16.42 -2.50 26.20
N THR A 352 16.27 -3.77 25.87
CA THR A 352 15.11 -4.28 25.14
C THR A 352 13.88 -4.21 26.02
N ILE A 353 12.80 -3.58 25.53
CA ILE A 353 11.55 -3.41 26.27
C ILE A 353 10.38 -4.16 25.67
N GLY A 354 10.47 -4.56 24.40
CA GLY A 354 9.39 -5.25 23.70
C GLY A 354 9.69 -5.42 22.23
N GLY A 355 8.71 -5.84 21.50
CA GLY A 355 8.77 -6.06 20.06
C GLY A 355 7.43 -6.50 19.53
N GLY A 356 7.39 -7.01 18.31
CA GLY A 356 6.14 -7.47 17.74
C GLY A 356 6.21 -7.76 16.26
N VAL A 357 5.07 -7.61 15.60
CA VAL A 357 4.91 -7.87 14.17
C VAL A 357 4.25 -6.70 13.46
N VAL A 358 4.73 -6.38 12.28
CA VAL A 358 4.10 -5.42 11.36
C VAL A 358 2.86 -6.06 10.77
N LEU A 359 1.71 -5.41 10.91
CA LEU A 359 0.43 -5.84 10.34
C LEU A 359 0.10 -5.08 9.06
N ASP A 360 0.40 -3.78 9.04
CA ASP A 360 0.16 -2.93 7.88
C ASP A 360 1.27 -1.87 7.73
N ALA A 361 1.99 -1.94 6.62
CA ALA A 361 3.03 -0.99 6.26
C ALA A 361 2.53 0.16 5.36
N ALA A 362 1.26 0.13 4.98
CA ALA A 362 0.62 1.15 4.14
C ALA A 362 -0.69 1.66 4.77
N PRO A 363 -0.66 2.19 6.01
CA PRO A 363 -1.86 2.65 6.68
C PRO A 363 -2.50 3.82 5.92
N VAL A 364 -3.81 3.68 5.62
CA VAL A 364 -4.58 4.75 4.98
C VAL A 364 -4.96 5.84 6.00
N PRO A 365 -5.21 7.09 5.55
CA PRO A 365 -5.74 8.14 6.42
C PRO A 365 -7.01 7.68 7.14
N ARG A 366 -7.15 8.02 8.42
CA ARG A 366 -8.18 7.46 9.29
C ARG A 366 -9.36 8.37 9.45
N THR A 367 -10.55 7.78 9.45
CA THR A 367 -11.80 8.45 9.80
C THR A 367 -12.25 8.18 11.24
N LYS A 368 -12.02 6.96 11.78
CA LYS A 368 -12.40 6.56 13.16
C LYS A 368 -11.39 5.56 13.74
N LYS A 369 -11.04 5.71 15.05
CA LYS A 369 -10.10 4.80 15.74
C LYS A 369 -10.61 3.36 15.88
N GLU A 370 -11.89 3.17 16.19
CA GLU A 370 -12.51 1.85 16.38
C GLU A 370 -12.49 0.97 15.13
N SER A 371 -12.61 1.56 13.94
CA SER A 371 -12.53 0.81 12.68
C SER A 371 -11.13 0.25 12.42
N VAL A 372 -10.09 0.88 12.99
CA VAL A 372 -8.69 0.44 12.80
C VAL A 372 -8.39 -0.80 13.63
N GLU A 373 -8.82 -0.86 14.88
CA GLU A 373 -8.58 -2.06 15.72
C GLU A 373 -9.25 -3.30 15.14
N SER A 374 -10.49 -3.17 14.66
CA SER A 374 -11.20 -4.26 13.99
C SER A 374 -10.46 -4.74 12.73
N PHE A 375 -9.93 -3.81 11.93
CA PHE A 375 -9.11 -4.12 10.77
C PHE A 375 -7.82 -4.84 11.17
N LEU A 376 -7.09 -4.33 12.17
CA LEU A 376 -5.84 -4.93 12.64
C LEU A 376 -6.04 -6.33 13.23
N LYS A 377 -7.18 -6.58 13.92
CA LYS A 377 -7.54 -7.92 14.39
C LYS A 377 -7.67 -8.93 13.25
N ILE A 378 -8.25 -8.51 12.12
CA ILE A 378 -8.34 -9.38 10.93
C ILE A 378 -6.95 -9.67 10.36
N LEU A 379 -6.08 -8.65 10.29
CA LEU A 379 -4.71 -8.83 9.80
C LEU A 379 -3.88 -9.75 10.71
N ASP A 380 -4.05 -9.62 12.01
CA ASP A 380 -3.35 -10.43 13.04
C ASP A 380 -3.85 -11.88 13.07
N GLY A 381 -5.09 -12.12 12.67
CA GLY A 381 -5.70 -13.44 12.54
C GLY A 381 -5.11 -14.35 11.46
N GLY A 382 -4.35 -13.78 10.50
CA GLY A 382 -3.53 -14.52 9.53
C GLY A 382 -4.26 -15.20 8.37
N ASP A 383 -5.60 -15.17 8.28
CA ASP A 383 -6.33 -15.71 7.12
C ASP A 383 -6.17 -14.81 5.89
N SER A 384 -5.48 -15.33 4.88
CA SER A 384 -5.11 -14.57 3.68
C SER A 384 -6.32 -14.02 2.91
N THR A 385 -7.43 -14.75 2.84
CA THR A 385 -8.66 -14.31 2.16
C THR A 385 -9.35 -13.20 2.94
N ALA A 386 -9.46 -13.36 4.29
CA ALA A 386 -10.00 -12.31 5.16
C ALA A 386 -9.16 -11.04 5.13
N VAL A 387 -7.82 -11.17 5.12
CA VAL A 387 -6.88 -10.05 4.98
C VAL A 387 -7.13 -9.27 3.69
N LEU A 388 -7.25 -9.94 2.54
CA LEU A 388 -7.51 -9.27 1.26
C LEU A 388 -8.89 -8.61 1.24
N LYS A 389 -9.93 -9.29 1.73
CA LYS A 389 -11.28 -8.70 1.86
C LYS A 389 -11.27 -7.42 2.70
N ALA A 390 -10.59 -7.45 3.85
CA ALA A 390 -10.48 -6.28 4.72
C ALA A 390 -9.72 -5.13 4.03
N ARG A 391 -8.65 -5.43 3.27
CA ARG A 391 -7.91 -4.42 2.49
C ARG A 391 -8.75 -3.82 1.36
N VAL A 392 -9.58 -4.62 0.68
CA VAL A 392 -10.54 -4.13 -0.32
C VAL A 392 -11.58 -3.23 0.35
N ALA A 393 -12.21 -3.70 1.43
CA ALA A 393 -13.28 -2.97 2.12
C ALA A 393 -12.83 -1.60 2.66
N ARG A 394 -11.59 -1.49 3.19
CA ARG A 394 -11.08 -0.20 3.70
C ARG A 394 -10.87 0.86 2.63
N ARG A 395 -10.73 0.47 1.34
CA ARG A 395 -10.58 1.38 0.21
C ARG A 395 -11.90 2.00 -0.24
N ILE A 396 -13.00 1.56 0.33
CA ILE A 396 -14.35 2.07 0.08
C ILE A 396 -14.61 2.12 -1.44
N HIS A 397 -15.01 3.27 -1.95
CA HIS A 397 -15.32 3.50 -3.37
C HIS A 397 -14.09 3.65 -4.30
N HIS A 398 -12.90 3.83 -3.74
CA HIS A 398 -11.68 3.89 -4.54
C HIS A 398 -11.22 2.53 -5.05
N GLY A 399 -11.65 1.44 -4.38
CA GLY A 399 -11.23 0.09 -4.69
C GLY A 399 -9.75 -0.19 -4.41
N LEU A 400 -9.32 -1.42 -4.61
CA LEU A 400 -7.95 -1.88 -4.44
C LEU A 400 -7.46 -2.49 -5.76
N SER A 401 -6.43 -1.92 -6.38
CA SER A 401 -5.83 -2.53 -7.57
C SER A 401 -4.92 -3.72 -7.21
N VAL A 402 -4.65 -4.61 -8.18
CA VAL A 402 -3.69 -5.70 -8.00
C VAL A 402 -2.31 -5.15 -7.59
N THR A 403 -1.84 -4.09 -8.23
CA THR A 403 -0.54 -3.46 -7.93
C THR A 403 -0.50 -2.93 -6.50
N GLN A 404 -1.56 -2.27 -6.05
CA GLN A 404 -1.66 -1.82 -4.65
C GLN A 404 -1.70 -3.01 -3.68
N ALA A 405 -2.47 -4.06 -3.99
CA ALA A 405 -2.52 -5.25 -3.15
C ALA A 405 -1.15 -5.93 -3.03
N VAL A 406 -0.38 -6.01 -4.13
CA VAL A 406 1.01 -6.50 -4.13
C VAL A 406 1.89 -5.63 -3.22
N GLY A 407 1.86 -4.31 -3.37
CA GLY A 407 2.64 -3.38 -2.56
C GLY A 407 2.30 -3.41 -1.07
N GLU A 408 1.01 -3.61 -0.72
CA GLU A 408 0.54 -3.66 0.67
C GLU A 408 0.79 -5.00 1.37
N THR A 409 0.84 -6.10 0.62
CA THR A 409 0.96 -7.45 1.19
C THR A 409 2.34 -8.07 1.01
N GLY A 410 3.10 -7.62 0.02
CA GLY A 410 4.31 -8.30 -0.43
C GLY A 410 4.02 -9.64 -1.12
N TRP A 411 2.80 -9.89 -1.54
CA TRP A 411 2.42 -11.13 -2.23
C TRP A 411 2.44 -10.93 -3.73
N TRP A 412 2.86 -11.95 -4.47
CA TRP A 412 2.77 -11.95 -5.92
C TRP A 412 1.31 -11.95 -6.39
N LYS A 413 1.09 -11.41 -7.59
CA LYS A 413 -0.22 -11.32 -8.24
C LYS A 413 -0.98 -12.65 -8.21
N GLN A 414 -0.32 -13.78 -8.52
CA GLN A 414 -0.94 -15.11 -8.54
C GLN A 414 -1.50 -15.52 -7.18
N LYS A 415 -0.79 -15.20 -6.08
CA LYS A 415 -1.27 -15.46 -4.72
C LYS A 415 -2.49 -14.61 -4.39
N ILE A 416 -2.48 -13.33 -4.76
CA ILE A 416 -3.62 -12.43 -4.56
C ILE A 416 -4.85 -12.92 -5.33
N GLU A 417 -4.69 -13.24 -6.62
CA GLU A 417 -5.79 -13.73 -7.47
C GLU A 417 -6.36 -15.07 -6.95
N LYS A 418 -5.49 -15.97 -6.48
CA LYS A 418 -5.92 -17.23 -5.84
C LYS A 418 -6.84 -16.98 -4.65
N HIS A 419 -6.47 -16.08 -3.73
CA HIS A 419 -7.25 -15.80 -2.53
C HIS A 419 -8.49 -14.94 -2.79
N LEU A 420 -8.56 -14.21 -3.91
CA LEU A 420 -9.73 -13.46 -4.32
C LEU A 420 -10.69 -14.27 -5.20
N SER A 421 -10.31 -15.43 -5.72
CA SER A 421 -11.14 -16.24 -6.62
C SER A 421 -12.49 -16.63 -6.00
N GLU A 422 -12.50 -17.09 -4.74
CA GLU A 422 -13.73 -17.43 -4.03
C GLU A 422 -14.60 -16.20 -3.72
N PRO A 423 -14.08 -15.09 -3.14
CA PRO A 423 -14.85 -13.86 -2.96
C PRO A 423 -15.47 -13.32 -4.26
N LEU A 424 -14.75 -13.40 -5.38
CA LEU A 424 -15.24 -12.99 -6.70
C LEU A 424 -16.36 -13.91 -7.19
N SER A 425 -16.20 -15.24 -7.07
CA SER A 425 -17.23 -16.20 -7.49
C SER A 425 -18.50 -16.11 -6.65
N LYS A 426 -18.38 -15.78 -5.35
CA LYS A 426 -19.51 -15.54 -4.43
C LYS A 426 -20.12 -14.14 -4.58
N GLY A 427 -19.55 -13.27 -5.40
CA GLY A 427 -20.03 -11.90 -5.58
C GLY A 427 -19.88 -11.00 -4.35
N THR A 428 -19.08 -11.37 -3.34
CA THR A 428 -18.79 -10.53 -2.17
C THR A 428 -17.76 -9.44 -2.46
N ILE A 429 -16.92 -9.68 -3.47
CA ILE A 429 -16.04 -8.70 -4.09
C ILE A 429 -16.38 -8.66 -5.57
N LEU A 430 -16.40 -7.48 -6.14
CA LEU A 430 -16.61 -7.25 -7.57
C LEU A 430 -15.30 -6.77 -8.20
N ARG A 431 -15.07 -7.18 -9.44
CA ARG A 431 -13.96 -6.65 -10.26
C ARG A 431 -14.48 -5.60 -11.21
N VAL A 432 -13.96 -4.40 -11.13
CA VAL A 432 -14.27 -3.27 -12.00
C VAL A 432 -12.98 -2.80 -12.67
N GLY A 433 -12.77 -3.19 -13.92
CA GLY A 433 -11.46 -3.02 -14.57
C GLY A 433 -10.35 -3.73 -13.80
N ASP A 434 -9.36 -2.95 -13.33
CA ASP A 434 -8.26 -3.45 -12.52
C ASP A 434 -8.50 -3.35 -11.00
N LEU A 435 -9.68 -2.85 -10.59
CA LEU A 435 -10.01 -2.61 -9.18
C LEU A 435 -10.87 -3.74 -8.62
N PHE A 436 -10.59 -4.12 -7.37
CA PHE A 436 -11.44 -4.94 -6.52
C PHE A 436 -12.21 -4.05 -5.56
N ILE A 437 -13.53 -4.22 -5.49
CA ILE A 437 -14.42 -3.40 -4.66
C ILE A 437 -15.38 -4.33 -3.90
N ASP A 438 -15.65 -4.02 -2.64
CA ASP A 438 -16.64 -4.73 -1.84
C ASP A 438 -18.06 -4.54 -2.41
N SER A 439 -18.83 -5.63 -2.56
CA SER A 439 -20.16 -5.57 -3.15
C SER A 439 -21.15 -4.73 -2.35
N GLY A 440 -21.03 -4.72 -1.02
CA GLY A 440 -21.87 -3.89 -0.15
C GLY A 440 -21.62 -2.39 -0.35
N ILE A 441 -20.38 -2.00 -0.66
CA ILE A 441 -20.02 -0.63 -1.02
C ILE A 441 -20.66 -0.25 -2.36
N VAL A 442 -20.59 -1.13 -3.37
CA VAL A 442 -21.22 -0.89 -4.68
C VAL A 442 -22.74 -0.74 -4.54
N ASP A 443 -23.38 -1.56 -3.72
CA ASP A 443 -24.83 -1.45 -3.44
C ASP A 443 -25.17 -0.17 -2.67
N GLY A 444 -24.28 0.27 -1.78
CA GLY A 444 -24.38 1.58 -1.13
C GLY A 444 -24.31 2.72 -2.16
N LEU A 445 -23.33 2.69 -3.04
CA LEU A 445 -23.15 3.67 -4.11
C LEU A 445 -24.36 3.71 -5.05
N LYS A 446 -24.92 2.56 -5.44
CA LYS A 446 -26.14 2.49 -6.26
C LYS A 446 -27.31 3.24 -5.59
N ARG A 447 -27.52 3.02 -4.28
CA ARG A 447 -28.58 3.71 -3.54
C ARG A 447 -28.33 5.21 -3.46
N SER A 448 -27.10 5.61 -3.16
CA SER A 448 -26.73 7.02 -3.02
C SER A 448 -26.83 7.78 -4.35
N LEU A 449 -26.33 7.22 -5.45
CA LEU A 449 -26.43 7.81 -6.78
C LEU A 449 -27.89 7.94 -7.24
N ALA A 450 -28.70 6.90 -7.07
CA ALA A 450 -30.13 6.96 -7.41
C ALA A 450 -30.87 8.01 -6.56
N GLY A 451 -30.54 8.11 -5.26
CA GLY A 451 -31.06 9.14 -4.37
C GLY A 451 -30.67 10.56 -4.79
N ALA A 452 -29.40 10.79 -5.13
CA ALA A 452 -28.94 12.10 -5.60
C ALA A 452 -29.65 12.55 -6.88
N VAL A 453 -29.84 11.64 -7.85
CA VAL A 453 -30.59 11.93 -9.07
C VAL A 453 -32.06 12.24 -8.77
N ALA A 454 -32.69 11.51 -7.84
CA ALA A 454 -34.05 11.76 -7.42
C ALA A 454 -34.20 13.14 -6.72
N ASP A 455 -33.27 13.49 -5.84
CA ASP A 455 -33.26 14.76 -5.15
C ASP A 455 -32.94 15.94 -6.08
N PHE A 456 -32.04 15.71 -7.05
CA PHE A 456 -31.80 16.70 -8.11
C PHE A 456 -33.07 17.01 -8.89
N HIS A 457 -33.85 16.00 -9.28
CA HIS A 457 -35.11 16.20 -9.97
C HIS A 457 -36.18 16.89 -9.12
N LYS A 458 -36.24 16.65 -7.79
CA LYS A 458 -37.14 17.38 -6.90
C LYS A 458 -36.80 18.85 -6.85
N LYS A 459 -35.50 19.17 -6.76
CA LYS A 459 -35.00 20.56 -6.74
C LYS A 459 -35.05 21.27 -8.09
N ASN A 460 -34.98 20.52 -9.19
CA ASN A 460 -34.90 21.04 -10.55
C ASN A 460 -35.89 20.35 -11.51
N PRO A 461 -37.21 20.54 -11.33
CA PRO A 461 -38.22 19.82 -12.11
C PRO A 461 -38.20 20.10 -13.62
N LEU A 462 -37.67 21.26 -14.02
CA LEU A 462 -37.55 21.69 -15.41
C LEU A 462 -36.23 21.28 -16.09
N VAL A 463 -35.33 20.62 -15.36
CA VAL A 463 -34.05 20.14 -15.90
C VAL A 463 -34.16 18.64 -16.22
N PRO A 464 -33.81 18.20 -17.42
CA PRO A 464 -34.06 16.82 -17.87
C PRO A 464 -33.20 15.78 -17.16
N GLY A 465 -32.14 16.16 -16.48
CA GLY A 465 -31.23 15.26 -15.77
C GLY A 465 -30.01 16.00 -15.22
N ILE A 466 -29.18 15.30 -14.49
CA ILE A 466 -27.88 15.78 -13.97
C ILE A 466 -26.77 15.32 -14.91
N GLY A 467 -25.72 16.14 -15.10
CA GLY A 467 -24.56 15.74 -15.89
C GLY A 467 -23.79 14.57 -15.24
N LYS A 468 -23.33 13.61 -16.06
CA LYS A 468 -22.55 12.45 -15.60
C LYS A 468 -21.33 12.87 -14.79
N GLU A 469 -20.57 13.85 -15.32
CA GLU A 469 -19.35 14.32 -14.69
C GLU A 469 -19.64 15.01 -13.34
N ALA A 470 -20.66 15.86 -13.27
CA ALA A 470 -21.08 16.51 -12.03
C ALA A 470 -21.50 15.48 -10.97
N LEU A 471 -22.20 14.41 -11.39
CA LEU A 471 -22.60 13.33 -10.48
C LEU A 471 -21.39 12.48 -10.04
N ARG A 472 -20.43 12.23 -10.92
CA ARG A 472 -19.18 11.53 -10.61
C ARG A 472 -18.34 12.29 -9.58
N GLU A 473 -18.15 13.58 -9.79
CA GLU A 473 -17.36 14.47 -8.90
C GLU A 473 -18.01 14.63 -7.52
N GLU A 474 -19.35 14.71 -7.46
CA GLU A 474 -20.09 14.82 -6.18
C GLU A 474 -19.78 13.62 -5.25
N PHE A 475 -19.54 12.44 -5.82
CA PHE A 475 -19.24 11.21 -5.08
C PHE A 475 -17.76 10.83 -5.05
N ASP A 476 -16.87 11.65 -5.61
CA ASP A 476 -15.42 11.42 -5.69
C ASP A 476 -15.08 10.02 -6.26
N LEU A 477 -15.76 9.65 -7.36
CA LEU A 477 -15.60 8.33 -7.98
C LEU A 477 -14.61 8.36 -9.14
N SER A 478 -13.83 7.28 -9.29
CA SER A 478 -13.06 7.07 -10.52
C SER A 478 -14.00 6.83 -11.71
N PRO A 479 -13.58 7.15 -12.95
CA PRO A 479 -14.38 6.90 -14.14
C PRO A 479 -14.85 5.45 -14.26
N GLU A 480 -14.00 4.49 -13.91
CA GLU A 480 -14.28 3.06 -13.99
C GLU A 480 -15.39 2.65 -13.01
N VAL A 481 -15.26 3.09 -11.74
CA VAL A 481 -16.26 2.77 -10.71
C VAL A 481 -17.59 3.43 -11.00
N PHE A 482 -17.58 4.72 -11.37
CA PHE A 482 -18.79 5.43 -11.75
C PHE A 482 -19.48 4.76 -12.94
N GLY A 483 -18.72 4.42 -14.00
CA GLY A 483 -19.24 3.73 -15.18
C GLY A 483 -19.92 2.41 -14.82
N ALA A 484 -19.25 1.56 -14.04
CA ALA A 484 -19.79 0.26 -13.63
C ALA A 484 -21.06 0.39 -12.78
N VAL A 485 -21.10 1.33 -11.83
CA VAL A 485 -22.28 1.57 -10.99
C VAL A 485 -23.44 2.13 -11.79
N LEU A 486 -23.17 3.08 -12.70
CA LEU A 486 -24.19 3.66 -13.57
C LEU A 486 -24.77 2.61 -14.54
N GLU A 487 -23.92 1.80 -15.19
CA GLU A 487 -24.38 0.70 -16.05
C GLU A 487 -25.26 -0.30 -15.30
N ALA A 488 -24.88 -0.63 -14.05
CA ALA A 488 -25.70 -1.51 -13.21
C ALA A 488 -27.07 -0.89 -12.93
N LEU A 489 -27.13 0.42 -12.58
CA LEU A 489 -28.38 1.14 -12.32
C LEU A 489 -29.26 1.27 -13.57
N VAL A 490 -28.65 1.44 -14.74
CA VAL A 490 -29.38 1.46 -16.03
C VAL A 490 -29.93 0.06 -16.35
N ARG A 491 -29.15 -1.00 -16.17
CA ARG A 491 -29.60 -2.39 -16.34
C ARG A 491 -30.73 -2.77 -15.39
N GLU A 492 -30.66 -2.28 -14.14
CA GLU A 492 -31.72 -2.45 -13.12
C GLU A 492 -32.93 -1.54 -13.38
N LYS A 493 -32.93 -0.72 -14.44
CA LYS A 493 -33.99 0.25 -14.80
C LYS A 493 -34.26 1.27 -13.67
N LYS A 494 -33.28 1.56 -12.83
CA LYS A 494 -33.38 2.57 -11.76
C LYS A 494 -33.00 3.96 -12.25
N LEU A 495 -32.12 4.05 -13.23
CA LEU A 495 -31.71 5.30 -13.89
C LEU A 495 -31.70 5.12 -15.42
N GLU A 496 -31.77 6.22 -16.15
CA GLU A 496 -31.53 6.30 -17.59
C GLU A 496 -30.33 7.22 -17.86
N ALA A 497 -29.45 6.80 -18.76
CA ALA A 497 -28.36 7.63 -19.29
C ALA A 497 -28.73 8.09 -20.71
N VAL A 498 -28.84 9.39 -20.93
CA VAL A 498 -29.18 9.99 -22.22
C VAL A 498 -28.09 11.00 -22.58
N GLY A 499 -27.22 10.64 -23.53
CA GLY A 499 -26.01 11.41 -23.83
C GLY A 499 -25.15 11.60 -22.57
N GLU A 500 -24.80 12.84 -22.24
CA GLU A 500 -24.02 13.18 -21.06
C GLU A 500 -24.86 13.38 -19.78
N MET A 501 -26.13 13.01 -19.79
CA MET A 501 -27.03 13.23 -18.66
C MET A 501 -27.56 11.93 -18.10
N VAL A 502 -27.81 11.93 -16.76
CA VAL A 502 -28.43 10.85 -16.00
C VAL A 502 -29.76 11.34 -15.43
N ARG A 503 -30.80 10.52 -15.52
CA ARG A 503 -32.14 10.84 -15.04
C ARG A 503 -32.88 9.63 -14.48
N LEU A 504 -33.99 9.87 -13.78
CA LEU A 504 -34.94 8.80 -13.42
C LEU A 504 -35.66 8.30 -14.68
N PRO A 505 -36.00 6.98 -14.74
CA PRO A 505 -36.68 6.40 -15.89
C PRO A 505 -38.01 7.08 -16.20
N GLY A 506 -38.28 7.27 -17.51
CA GLY A 506 -39.53 7.84 -18.00
C GLY A 506 -39.75 9.32 -17.59
N ARG A 507 -38.82 9.97 -16.94
CA ARG A 507 -38.98 11.33 -16.49
C ARG A 507 -38.52 12.32 -17.56
N GLY A 508 -39.51 12.91 -18.25
CA GLY A 508 -39.32 14.14 -19.03
C GLY A 508 -39.33 15.40 -18.15
N VAL A 509 -39.29 16.55 -18.79
CA VAL A 509 -39.47 17.84 -18.09
C VAL A 509 -40.91 17.87 -17.55
N VAL A 510 -41.06 17.90 -16.23
CA VAL A 510 -42.36 18.02 -15.57
C VAL A 510 -42.62 19.48 -15.31
N MET A 511 -43.64 20.06 -15.96
CA MET A 511 -44.09 21.42 -15.73
C MET A 511 -45.34 21.41 -14.88
N LYS A 512 -45.37 22.30 -13.88
CA LYS A 512 -46.63 22.64 -13.20
C LYS A 512 -47.50 23.47 -14.13
N ASP A 513 -48.79 23.51 -13.88
CA ASP A 513 -49.75 24.25 -14.70
C ASP A 513 -49.35 25.70 -14.93
N GLU A 514 -48.88 26.38 -13.85
CA GLU A 514 -48.36 27.75 -13.92
C GLU A 514 -47.11 27.90 -14.82
N GLU A 515 -46.22 26.89 -14.83
CA GLU A 515 -45.03 26.85 -15.66
C GLU A 515 -45.36 26.57 -17.12
N ALA A 516 -46.35 25.69 -17.36
CA ALA A 516 -46.86 25.39 -18.68
C ALA A 516 -47.58 26.61 -19.29
N GLU A 517 -48.36 27.34 -18.50
CA GLU A 517 -48.99 28.60 -18.89
C GLU A 517 -47.95 29.66 -19.18
N SER A 518 -46.97 29.82 -18.31
CA SER A 518 -45.86 30.76 -18.51
C SER A 518 -45.01 30.42 -19.76
N LYS A 519 -44.77 29.15 -20.06
CA LYS A 519 -44.09 28.72 -21.29
C LYS A 519 -44.89 29.17 -22.52
N LYS A 520 -46.21 28.92 -22.56
CA LYS A 520 -47.08 29.34 -23.66
C LYS A 520 -47.09 30.85 -23.82
N THR A 521 -47.12 31.61 -22.70
CA THR A 521 -47.09 33.07 -22.69
C THR A 521 -45.77 33.61 -23.28
N ILE A 522 -44.63 33.04 -22.90
CA ILE A 522 -43.32 33.44 -23.44
C ILE A 522 -43.27 33.11 -24.96
N GLU A 523 -43.65 31.91 -25.35
CA GLU A 523 -43.66 31.47 -26.74
C GLU A 523 -44.55 32.37 -27.62
N ALA A 524 -45.79 32.64 -27.17
CA ALA A 524 -46.73 33.52 -27.86
C ALA A 524 -46.22 34.97 -27.95
N ALA A 525 -45.59 35.51 -26.92
CA ALA A 525 -45.02 36.85 -26.91
C ALA A 525 -43.93 37.03 -27.98
N PHE A 526 -43.06 36.03 -28.15
CA PHE A 526 -42.00 36.09 -29.17
C PHE A 526 -42.48 35.70 -30.58
N ALA A 527 -43.46 34.80 -30.68
CA ALA A 527 -44.08 34.46 -31.95
C ALA A 527 -44.91 35.60 -32.56
N SER A 528 -45.73 36.24 -31.72
CA SER A 528 -46.59 37.36 -32.19
C SER A 528 -45.83 38.66 -32.46
N ALA A 529 -44.68 38.86 -31.78
CA ALA A 529 -43.87 40.06 -31.96
C ALA A 529 -43.16 40.12 -33.33
N GLY A 530 -43.10 39.02 -34.05
CA GLY A 530 -42.41 38.94 -35.34
C GLY A 530 -40.93 39.37 -35.22
N LEU A 531 -40.45 40.21 -36.14
CA LEU A 531 -39.06 40.68 -36.14
C LEU A 531 -38.79 41.86 -35.19
N LYS A 532 -39.79 42.38 -34.48
CA LYS A 532 -39.67 43.48 -33.51
C LYS A 532 -39.87 42.94 -32.08
N VAL A 533 -38.99 42.05 -31.70
CA VAL A 533 -39.13 41.33 -30.43
C VAL A 533 -39.03 42.24 -29.19
N PRO A 534 -39.82 41.98 -28.13
CA PRO A 534 -39.69 42.65 -26.84
C PRO A 534 -38.38 42.25 -26.13
N ALA A 535 -37.96 43.09 -25.19
CA ALA A 535 -36.84 42.70 -24.35
C ALA A 535 -37.25 41.51 -23.49
N LEU A 536 -36.41 40.48 -23.44
CA LEU A 536 -36.66 39.24 -22.65
C LEU A 536 -37.01 39.55 -21.19
N LYS A 537 -36.36 40.56 -20.61
CA LYS A 537 -36.57 40.99 -19.23
C LYS A 537 -38.03 41.47 -18.99
N ASP A 538 -38.61 42.17 -19.95
CA ASP A 538 -39.96 42.72 -19.84
C ASP A 538 -41.02 41.62 -19.94
N VAL A 539 -40.80 40.61 -20.80
CA VAL A 539 -41.68 39.43 -20.91
C VAL A 539 -41.67 38.64 -19.63
N LEU A 540 -40.48 38.46 -18.98
CA LEU A 540 -40.36 37.71 -17.74
C LEU A 540 -41.02 38.39 -16.53
N LEU A 541 -41.11 39.72 -16.50
CA LEU A 541 -41.73 40.50 -15.44
C LEU A 541 -43.27 40.30 -15.39
N GLY A 542 -43.89 39.98 -16.54
CA GLY A 542 -45.34 39.76 -16.65
C GLY A 542 -45.80 38.34 -16.32
N LEU A 543 -44.94 37.43 -15.88
CA LEU A 543 -45.29 36.04 -15.65
C LEU A 543 -45.76 35.79 -14.22
N LYS A 544 -46.60 34.75 -14.01
CA LYS A 544 -47.09 34.29 -12.71
C LYS A 544 -46.07 33.51 -11.88
N VAL A 545 -44.91 33.18 -12.45
CA VAL A 545 -43.83 32.44 -11.80
C VAL A 545 -42.69 33.37 -11.36
N ASP A 546 -41.93 32.94 -10.35
CA ASP A 546 -40.76 33.69 -9.90
C ASP A 546 -39.66 33.79 -11.01
N LYS A 547 -38.81 34.80 -10.87
CA LYS A 547 -37.75 35.10 -11.85
C LYS A 547 -36.81 33.91 -12.15
N ALA A 548 -36.50 33.10 -11.16
CA ALA A 548 -35.59 31.95 -11.33
C ALA A 548 -36.27 30.82 -12.14
N ARG A 549 -37.56 30.58 -11.91
CA ARG A 549 -38.36 29.62 -12.72
C ARG A 549 -38.59 30.15 -14.13
N ALA A 550 -38.93 31.42 -14.28
CA ALA A 550 -39.08 32.03 -15.59
C ALA A 550 -37.80 31.90 -16.44
N GLN A 551 -36.63 32.12 -15.85
CA GLN A 551 -35.35 31.95 -16.51
C GLN A 551 -35.08 30.49 -16.96
N LYS A 552 -35.47 29.50 -16.12
CA LYS A 552 -35.37 28.08 -16.48
C LYS A 552 -36.29 27.71 -17.66
N ILE A 553 -37.50 28.30 -17.73
CA ILE A 553 -38.42 28.11 -18.85
C ILE A 553 -37.82 28.66 -20.16
N VAL A 554 -37.21 29.85 -20.11
CA VAL A 554 -36.49 30.42 -21.28
C VAL A 554 -35.35 29.51 -21.71
N THR A 555 -34.54 29.02 -20.76
CA THR A 555 -33.45 28.09 -21.05
C THR A 555 -33.98 26.81 -21.73
N LEU A 556 -35.12 26.32 -21.29
CA LEU A 556 -35.80 25.17 -21.93
C LEU A 556 -36.20 25.48 -23.34
N LEU A 557 -36.86 26.64 -23.60
CA LEU A 557 -37.30 27.06 -24.94
C LEU A 557 -36.13 27.29 -25.91
N LEU A 558 -35.00 27.78 -25.40
CA LEU A 558 -33.75 27.91 -26.17
C LEU A 558 -33.15 26.55 -26.50
N ARG A 559 -33.10 25.65 -25.53
CA ARG A 559 -32.61 24.28 -25.74
C ARG A 559 -33.46 23.49 -26.71
N ASP A 560 -34.78 23.61 -26.61
CA ASP A 560 -35.75 22.95 -27.51
C ASP A 560 -35.82 23.63 -28.89
N LYS A 561 -34.98 24.67 -29.10
CA LYS A 561 -34.92 25.46 -30.34
C LYS A 561 -36.25 26.08 -30.74
N VAL A 562 -37.15 26.30 -29.78
CA VAL A 562 -38.39 27.09 -30.02
C VAL A 562 -38.04 28.59 -30.07
N LEU A 563 -37.16 29.01 -29.19
CA LEU A 563 -36.54 30.32 -29.23
C LEU A 563 -35.08 30.22 -29.70
N VAL A 564 -34.59 31.24 -30.36
CA VAL A 564 -33.20 31.33 -30.85
C VAL A 564 -32.61 32.65 -30.37
N LYS A 565 -31.53 32.54 -29.60
CA LYS A 565 -30.75 33.72 -29.13
C LYS A 565 -29.79 34.16 -30.23
N ILE A 566 -29.97 35.39 -30.73
CA ILE A 566 -29.12 35.98 -31.78
C ILE A 566 -28.01 36.83 -31.16
N SER A 567 -28.34 37.60 -30.12
CA SER A 567 -27.39 38.40 -29.35
C SER A 567 -27.75 38.33 -27.85
N GLU A 568 -26.97 39.00 -26.97
CA GLU A 568 -27.26 39.01 -25.54
C GLU A 568 -28.67 39.54 -25.21
N GLU A 569 -29.19 40.47 -25.97
CA GLU A 569 -30.47 41.13 -25.74
C GLU A 569 -31.61 40.65 -26.67
N LEU A 570 -31.29 39.95 -27.76
CA LEU A 570 -32.25 39.62 -28.79
C LEU A 570 -32.48 38.11 -28.90
N VAL A 571 -33.71 37.73 -28.60
CA VAL A 571 -34.23 36.37 -28.75
C VAL A 571 -35.42 36.39 -29.70
N PHE A 572 -35.47 35.45 -30.63
CA PHE A 572 -36.51 35.35 -31.64
C PHE A 572 -37.19 33.96 -31.61
N HIS A 573 -38.46 33.90 -32.02
CA HIS A 573 -39.12 32.62 -32.25
C HIS A 573 -38.57 31.98 -33.52
N ARG A 574 -38.39 30.68 -33.51
CA ARG A 574 -37.85 29.90 -34.65
C ARG A 574 -38.61 30.13 -35.94
N ASP A 575 -39.93 30.13 -35.87
CA ASP A 575 -40.78 30.25 -37.07
C ASP A 575 -40.65 31.65 -37.69
N VAL A 576 -40.49 32.66 -36.87
CA VAL A 576 -40.22 34.04 -37.34
C VAL A 576 -38.90 34.13 -38.12
N LEU A 577 -37.87 33.43 -37.65
CA LEU A 577 -36.60 33.37 -38.37
C LEU A 577 -36.64 32.51 -39.62
N GLN A 578 -37.46 31.46 -39.62
CA GLN A 578 -37.72 30.69 -40.86
C GLN A 578 -38.45 31.50 -41.90
N GLU A 579 -39.44 32.30 -41.51
CA GLU A 579 -40.14 33.17 -42.39
C GLU A 579 -39.20 34.29 -42.92
N LEU A 580 -38.35 34.84 -42.09
CA LEU A 580 -37.30 35.79 -42.52
C LEU A 580 -36.39 35.16 -43.59
N ARG A 581 -35.96 33.89 -43.41
CA ARG A 581 -35.17 33.18 -44.43
C ARG A 581 -35.93 33.04 -45.77
N ARG A 582 -37.23 32.73 -45.71
CA ARG A 582 -38.05 32.67 -46.92
C ARG A 582 -38.15 34.03 -47.62
N GLN A 583 -38.37 35.12 -46.87
CA GLN A 583 -38.44 36.47 -47.41
C GLN A 583 -37.13 36.88 -48.11
N VAL A 584 -35.99 36.55 -47.49
CA VAL A 584 -34.65 36.81 -48.07
C VAL A 584 -34.43 35.95 -49.33
N ALA A 585 -34.84 34.68 -49.31
CA ALA A 585 -34.75 33.80 -50.46
C ALA A 585 -35.66 34.29 -51.64
N THR A 586 -36.86 34.77 -51.32
CA THR A 586 -37.74 35.36 -52.30
C THR A 586 -37.14 36.69 -52.85
N TYR A 587 -36.51 37.48 -52.01
CA TYR A 587 -35.83 38.70 -52.43
C TYR A 587 -34.68 38.42 -53.41
N LYS A 588 -34.03 37.28 -53.34
CA LYS A 588 -32.98 36.82 -54.27
C LYS A 588 -33.45 36.85 -55.74
N THR A 589 -34.76 36.63 -56.01
CA THR A 589 -35.33 36.72 -57.38
C THR A 589 -35.32 38.15 -57.94
N LYS A 590 -35.25 39.16 -57.06
CA LYS A 590 -35.20 40.59 -57.43
C LYS A 590 -33.77 41.13 -57.43
N SER A 591 -32.93 40.68 -56.52
CA SER A 591 -31.52 41.10 -56.43
C SER A 591 -30.72 40.02 -55.72
N SER A 592 -29.54 39.65 -56.26
CA SER A 592 -28.60 38.73 -55.64
C SER A 592 -27.84 39.33 -54.44
N LYS A 593 -27.99 40.66 -54.22
CA LYS A 593 -27.34 41.38 -53.13
C LYS A 593 -28.38 42.16 -52.33
N ILE A 594 -28.09 42.34 -51.06
CA ILE A 594 -28.91 43.13 -50.16
C ILE A 594 -28.03 43.92 -49.19
N ASP A 595 -28.29 45.23 -49.08
CA ASP A 595 -27.67 46.12 -48.09
C ASP A 595 -28.59 46.30 -46.87
N VAL A 596 -28.10 47.03 -45.84
CA VAL A 596 -28.87 47.28 -44.61
C VAL A 596 -30.12 48.10 -44.85
N ALA A 597 -30.14 48.99 -45.83
CA ALA A 597 -31.29 49.85 -46.14
C ALA A 597 -32.38 49.05 -46.85
N GLN A 598 -31.99 48.23 -47.83
CA GLN A 598 -32.86 47.30 -48.53
C GLN A 598 -33.44 46.23 -47.59
N PHE A 599 -32.61 45.68 -46.67
CA PHE A 599 -33.08 44.74 -45.65
C PHE A 599 -34.12 45.37 -44.73
N LYS A 600 -33.91 46.63 -44.31
CA LYS A 600 -34.90 47.40 -43.51
C LYS A 600 -36.20 47.61 -44.29
N ALA A 601 -36.13 47.92 -45.56
CA ALA A 601 -37.30 48.11 -46.42
C ALA A 601 -38.06 46.74 -46.61
N LEU A 602 -37.34 45.65 -46.77
CA LEU A 602 -37.92 44.30 -46.90
C LEU A 602 -38.65 43.84 -45.63
N THR A 603 -38.02 44.06 -44.48
CA THR A 603 -38.46 43.45 -43.20
C THR A 603 -39.21 44.43 -42.28
N GLY A 604 -39.20 45.75 -42.59
CA GLY A 604 -39.86 46.77 -41.78
C GLY A 604 -39.23 46.98 -40.39
N VAL A 605 -38.00 46.50 -40.17
CA VAL A 605 -37.29 46.63 -38.87
C VAL A 605 -36.37 47.84 -38.81
N THR A 606 -36.09 48.33 -37.60
CA THR A 606 -35.11 49.38 -37.39
C THR A 606 -33.68 48.83 -37.42
N ARG A 607 -32.69 49.71 -37.54
CA ARG A 607 -31.27 49.35 -37.57
C ARG A 607 -30.83 48.48 -36.38
N LYS A 608 -31.43 48.68 -35.21
CA LYS A 608 -31.21 47.89 -33.96
C LYS A 608 -31.42 46.39 -34.18
N TYR A 609 -32.42 45.98 -34.97
CA TYR A 609 -32.73 44.57 -35.27
C TYR A 609 -32.08 44.13 -36.59
N ALA A 610 -31.96 45.02 -37.57
CA ALA A 610 -31.48 44.68 -38.90
C ALA A 610 -30.04 44.14 -38.91
N ILE A 611 -29.12 44.78 -38.16
CA ILE A 611 -27.72 44.35 -38.11
C ILE A 611 -27.58 42.95 -37.47
N PRO A 612 -28.08 42.67 -36.24
CA PRO A 612 -28.00 41.35 -35.65
C PRO A 612 -28.69 40.24 -36.50
N LEU A 613 -29.80 40.54 -37.15
CA LEU A 613 -30.49 39.59 -38.01
C LEU A 613 -29.68 39.28 -39.28
N LEU A 614 -29.04 40.25 -39.88
CA LEU A 614 -28.14 40.04 -41.02
C LEU A 614 -26.89 39.24 -40.61
N GLU A 615 -26.31 39.51 -39.45
CA GLU A 615 -25.19 38.71 -38.90
C GLU A 615 -25.61 37.27 -38.58
N TYR A 616 -26.86 37.05 -38.10
CA TYR A 616 -27.43 35.74 -37.92
C TYR A 616 -27.56 35.01 -39.27
N LEU A 617 -28.08 35.68 -40.33
CA LEU A 617 -28.19 35.11 -41.66
C LEU A 617 -26.85 34.75 -42.28
N ASP A 618 -25.80 35.57 -42.02
CA ASP A 618 -24.42 35.29 -42.42
C ASP A 618 -23.91 34.02 -41.72
N ARG A 619 -24.12 33.89 -40.39
CA ARG A 619 -23.72 32.73 -39.59
C ARG A 619 -24.44 31.44 -40.02
N GLU A 620 -25.70 31.57 -40.41
CA GLU A 620 -26.51 30.47 -40.91
C GLU A 620 -26.32 30.17 -42.43
N ARG A 621 -25.35 30.87 -43.07
CA ARG A 621 -25.00 30.71 -44.47
C ARG A 621 -26.19 30.95 -45.44
N VAL A 622 -27.11 31.83 -45.05
CA VAL A 622 -28.18 32.33 -45.92
C VAL A 622 -27.68 33.52 -46.73
N THR A 623 -26.82 34.30 -46.10
CA THR A 623 -26.13 35.44 -46.75
C THR A 623 -24.62 35.36 -46.49
N ARG A 624 -23.84 36.11 -47.24
CA ARG A 624 -22.41 36.29 -47.04
C ARG A 624 -22.03 37.77 -47.20
N ARG A 625 -21.42 38.35 -46.23
CA ARG A 625 -21.00 39.78 -46.27
C ARG A 625 -19.87 39.99 -47.27
N VAL A 626 -20.02 41.00 -48.11
CA VAL A 626 -19.02 41.45 -49.09
C VAL A 626 -18.99 42.99 -49.06
N GLY A 627 -18.07 43.58 -48.32
CA GLY A 627 -18.02 45.00 -48.06
C GLY A 627 -19.23 45.51 -47.26
N ASP A 628 -19.95 46.49 -47.76
CA ASP A 628 -21.16 47.03 -47.12
C ASP A 628 -22.46 46.32 -47.52
N GLU A 629 -22.38 45.40 -48.48
CA GLU A 629 -23.50 44.58 -48.98
C GLU A 629 -23.34 43.12 -48.52
N ARG A 630 -24.41 42.35 -48.69
CA ARG A 630 -24.43 40.87 -48.51
C ARG A 630 -24.93 40.19 -49.78
N VAL A 631 -24.25 39.14 -50.18
CA VAL A 631 -24.68 38.25 -51.26
C VAL A 631 -25.62 37.21 -50.66
N ILE A 632 -26.79 37.03 -51.23
CA ILE A 632 -27.76 36.01 -50.84
C ILE A 632 -27.34 34.66 -51.48
N LEU A 633 -27.06 33.67 -50.63
CA LEU A 633 -26.51 32.37 -51.03
C LEU A 633 -27.58 31.39 -51.57
#